data_0302c4dbbd647cfd2e762e6786c7b2a6
#
_entry.id   0302c4dbbd647cfd2e762e6786c7b2a6
#
_cell.length_a   1.000
_cell.length_b   1.000
_cell.length_c   1.000
_cell.angle_alpha   90.00
_cell.angle_beta   90.00
_cell.angle_gamma   90.00
#
_symmetry.space_group_name_H-M   'P 1'
#
loop_
_entity.id
_entity.type
_entity.pdbx_description
1 polymer ?
#
loop_
_entity_poly.entity_id
_entity_poly.type
_entity_poly.pdbx_seq_one_letter_code
_entity_poly.pdbx_strand_id
1 'polypeptide(L)'
;MIRSPTEQTRSQSTRRSQENQERRTPIRPIREGSNLKPIDSFSLQGRVAVVTGGSRGLGREMVMAFARQGANVVIASRKIEACEALAETVRSETGQEALPVAFHAGRWSDCDDLAKQTYKHFGQIDILVNNAGMSPLFGRVDELTEELYDKVLSVNLKGPFRLSSLVGTRMASGDGGSIINVSSTAAIDPSPVEAPYAAAKAGLNNMTVALARALGPSVRVNCIMPGPFGTDISKAWSPEMVKMVERRAPLGRVGRPDEIVGVALYLASEASSYTSGTVIKVDGGIAA
;
A
#
# COMPACT_ATOMS: atom_id res chain seq x y z
N MET A 1 -47.42 17.20 -28.94
CA MET A 1 -46.27 18.10 -28.78
C MET A 1 -45.08 17.29 -28.26
N ILE A 2 -44.14 17.02 -29.10
CA ILE A 2 -42.91 16.24 -28.77
C ILE A 2 -41.86 17.26 -28.30
N ARG A 3 -41.43 17.14 -27.04
CA ARG A 3 -40.38 18.00 -26.49
C ARG A 3 -39.04 17.74 -27.20
N SER A 4 -38.29 18.80 -27.46
CA SER A 4 -37.00 18.72 -28.20
C SER A 4 -35.92 17.96 -27.44
N PRO A 5 -34.97 17.28 -28.14
CA PRO A 5 -33.89 16.50 -27.51
C PRO A 5 -32.99 17.29 -26.56
N THR A 6 -32.89 18.60 -26.72
CA THR A 6 -32.07 19.53 -25.93
C THR A 6 -32.62 19.78 -24.50
N GLU A 7 -33.92 19.68 -24.29
CA GLU A 7 -34.50 19.85 -22.95
C GLU A 7 -34.38 18.61 -22.08
N GLN A 8 -34.38 17.42 -22.69
CA GLN A 8 -34.17 16.16 -21.96
C GLN A 8 -32.72 16.00 -21.45
N THR A 9 -31.73 16.46 -22.22
CA THR A 9 -30.32 16.39 -21.81
C THR A 9 -30.00 17.38 -20.69
N ARG A 10 -30.59 18.56 -20.68
CA ARG A 10 -30.43 19.54 -19.58
C ARG A 10 -31.05 19.06 -18.28
N SER A 11 -32.24 18.44 -18.32
CA SER A 11 -32.91 17.90 -17.14
C SER A 11 -32.15 16.73 -16.50
N GLN A 12 -31.51 15.87 -17.30
CA GLN A 12 -30.70 14.76 -16.81
C GLN A 12 -29.37 15.21 -16.19
N SER A 13 -28.73 16.26 -16.74
CA SER A 13 -27.50 16.81 -16.16
C SER A 13 -27.74 17.49 -14.81
N THR A 14 -28.84 18.19 -14.66
CA THR A 14 -29.21 18.87 -13.42
C THR A 14 -29.62 17.88 -12.31
N ARG A 15 -30.34 16.81 -12.65
CA ARG A 15 -30.64 15.72 -11.71
C ARG A 15 -29.42 14.97 -11.24
N ARG A 16 -28.47 14.62 -12.15
CA ARG A 16 -27.19 14.00 -11.78
C ARG A 16 -26.34 14.89 -10.87
N SER A 17 -26.36 16.20 -11.09
CA SER A 17 -25.63 17.15 -10.23
C SER A 17 -26.26 17.25 -8.84
N GLN A 18 -27.60 17.21 -8.72
CA GLN A 18 -28.30 17.21 -7.44
C GLN A 18 -28.11 15.87 -6.69
N GLU A 19 -28.24 14.72 -7.36
CA GLU A 19 -27.99 13.41 -6.74
C GLU A 19 -26.53 13.23 -6.28
N ASN A 20 -25.56 13.84 -6.97
CA ASN A 20 -24.15 13.87 -6.53
C ASN A 20 -23.92 14.83 -5.35
N GLN A 21 -24.73 15.86 -5.19
CA GLN A 21 -24.67 16.76 -4.03
C GLN A 21 -25.29 16.15 -2.77
N GLU A 22 -26.37 15.38 -2.92
CA GLU A 22 -27.03 14.66 -1.82
C GLU A 22 -26.23 13.45 -1.32
N ARG A 23 -25.34 12.87 -2.15
CA ARG A 23 -24.44 11.78 -1.77
C ARG A 23 -23.15 12.24 -1.08
N ARG A 24 -22.95 13.54 -0.89
CA ARG A 24 -21.81 14.02 -0.10
C ARG A 24 -22.10 13.70 1.37
N THR A 25 -21.43 12.66 1.87
CA THR A 25 -21.30 12.43 3.32
C THR A 25 -20.95 13.76 3.99
N PRO A 26 -21.69 14.20 5.03
CA PRO A 26 -21.38 15.46 5.68
C PRO A 26 -19.91 15.46 6.11
N ILE A 27 -19.20 16.51 5.72
CA ILE A 27 -17.81 16.73 6.15
C ILE A 27 -17.85 16.73 7.67
N ARG A 28 -17.25 15.68 8.28
CA ARG A 28 -17.08 15.68 9.75
C ARG A 28 -16.36 16.98 10.11
N PRO A 29 -16.81 17.70 11.13
CA PRO A 29 -16.09 18.89 11.59
C PRO A 29 -14.64 18.49 11.86
N ILE A 30 -13.70 19.31 11.39
CA ILE A 30 -12.29 19.19 11.74
C ILE A 30 -12.26 19.08 13.25
N ARG A 31 -11.79 17.95 13.79
CA ARG A 31 -11.57 17.85 15.25
C ARG A 31 -10.66 19.02 15.61
N GLU A 32 -11.20 19.98 16.34
CA GLU A 32 -10.42 21.11 16.84
C GLU A 32 -9.18 20.54 17.50
N GLY A 33 -8.03 21.11 17.17
CA GLY A 33 -6.69 20.59 17.36
C GLY A 33 -6.55 19.66 18.54
N SER A 34 -6.29 18.41 18.28
CA SER A 34 -5.84 17.49 19.32
C SER A 34 -4.59 18.13 19.93
N ASN A 35 -4.55 18.32 21.25
CA ASN A 35 -3.35 18.71 22.01
C ASN A 35 -2.31 17.56 22.00
N LEU A 36 -2.21 16.82 20.88
CA LEU A 36 -1.23 15.75 20.70
C LEU A 36 0.16 16.39 20.70
N LYS A 37 0.99 15.96 21.62
CA LYS A 37 2.41 16.26 21.52
C LYS A 37 2.93 15.68 20.21
N PRO A 38 3.85 16.32 19.48
CA PRO A 38 4.34 15.84 18.18
C PRO A 38 4.77 14.37 18.19
N ILE A 39 5.30 13.88 19.29
CA ILE A 39 5.73 12.47 19.44
C ILE A 39 4.55 11.50 19.51
N ASP A 40 3.40 11.92 20.05
CA ASP A 40 2.20 11.08 20.18
C ASP A 40 1.50 10.89 18.83
N SER A 41 1.79 11.75 17.84
CA SER A 41 1.21 11.67 16.51
C SER A 41 1.63 10.43 15.72
N PHE A 42 2.73 9.75 16.11
CA PHE A 42 3.20 8.51 15.51
C PHE A 42 2.68 7.25 16.21
N SER A 43 1.95 7.38 17.32
CA SER A 43 1.37 6.25 18.04
C SER A 43 0.35 5.51 17.17
N LEU A 44 0.40 4.18 17.22
CA LEU A 44 -0.56 3.29 16.57
C LEU A 44 -1.33 2.46 17.61
N GLN A 45 -1.35 2.92 18.86
CA GLN A 45 -1.98 2.20 19.97
C GLN A 45 -3.43 1.85 19.68
N GLY A 46 -3.77 0.56 19.78
CA GLY A 46 -5.11 0.03 19.55
C GLY A 46 -5.53 -0.03 18.06
N ARG A 47 -4.64 0.31 17.13
CA ARG A 47 -4.88 0.17 15.69
C ARG A 47 -4.62 -1.27 15.23
N VAL A 48 -5.25 -1.65 14.11
CA VAL A 48 -5.03 -2.92 13.41
C VAL A 48 -4.41 -2.65 12.06
N ALA A 49 -3.20 -3.17 11.83
CA ALA A 49 -2.45 -2.99 10.61
C ALA A 49 -2.31 -4.31 9.83
N VAL A 50 -2.81 -4.33 8.59
CA VAL A 50 -2.63 -5.45 7.65
C VAL A 50 -1.44 -5.17 6.75
N VAL A 51 -0.44 -6.06 6.73
CA VAL A 51 0.75 -5.93 5.87
C VAL A 51 0.86 -7.13 4.94
N THR A 52 0.63 -6.92 3.65
CA THR A 52 0.84 -7.96 2.64
C THR A 52 2.33 -8.08 2.29
N GLY A 53 2.82 -9.30 2.08
CA GLY A 53 4.26 -9.55 1.97
C GLY A 53 5.01 -9.26 3.28
N GLY A 54 4.31 -9.34 4.42
CA GLY A 54 4.78 -8.91 5.73
C GLY A 54 5.84 -9.80 6.38
N SER A 55 6.06 -11.03 5.87
CA SER A 55 6.93 -12.01 6.56
C SER A 55 8.44 -11.79 6.36
N ARG A 56 8.87 -10.90 5.44
CA ARG A 56 10.27 -10.64 5.14
C ARG A 56 10.50 -9.26 4.51
N GLY A 57 11.78 -8.86 4.39
CA GLY A 57 12.21 -7.62 3.72
C GLY A 57 11.53 -6.38 4.30
N LEU A 58 11.15 -5.43 3.44
CA LEU A 58 10.51 -4.18 3.85
C LEU A 58 9.20 -4.42 4.64
N GLY A 59 8.42 -5.44 4.23
CA GLY A 59 7.18 -5.79 4.92
C GLY A 59 7.40 -6.21 6.37
N ARG A 60 8.45 -6.98 6.64
CA ARG A 60 8.83 -7.38 8.01
C ARG A 60 9.20 -6.18 8.87
N GLU A 61 9.98 -5.26 8.32
CA GLU A 61 10.38 -4.06 9.07
C GLU A 61 9.17 -3.17 9.40
N MET A 62 8.21 -3.04 8.46
CA MET A 62 6.96 -2.32 8.72
C MET A 62 6.10 -3.02 9.77
N VAL A 63 5.96 -4.36 9.73
CA VAL A 63 5.22 -5.14 10.74
C VAL A 63 5.81 -4.89 12.13
N MET A 64 7.12 -5.05 12.28
CA MET A 64 7.79 -4.85 13.59
C MET A 64 7.66 -3.41 14.09
N ALA A 65 7.81 -2.44 13.19
CA ALA A 65 7.68 -1.03 13.55
C ALA A 65 6.28 -0.67 14.01
N PHE A 66 5.24 -1.16 13.32
CA PHE A 66 3.86 -0.90 13.69
C PHE A 66 3.51 -1.54 15.03
N ALA A 67 3.95 -2.77 15.24
CA ALA A 67 3.74 -3.44 16.52
C ALA A 67 4.45 -2.71 17.69
N ARG A 68 5.69 -2.24 17.49
CA ARG A 68 6.42 -1.44 18.49
C ARG A 68 5.76 -0.09 18.78
N GLN A 69 4.94 0.43 17.86
CA GLN A 69 4.12 1.64 18.06
C GLN A 69 2.72 1.34 18.62
N GLY A 70 2.46 0.09 19.01
CA GLY A 70 1.22 -0.32 19.70
C GLY A 70 0.12 -0.85 18.80
N ALA A 71 0.38 -1.12 17.52
CA ALA A 71 -0.61 -1.73 16.65
C ALA A 71 -0.64 -3.26 16.78
N ASN A 72 -1.84 -3.85 16.76
CA ASN A 72 -2.01 -5.24 16.41
C ASN A 72 -1.77 -5.42 14.90
N VAL A 73 -1.16 -6.54 14.50
CA VAL A 73 -0.70 -6.71 13.12
C VAL A 73 -1.24 -7.98 12.46
N VAL A 74 -1.58 -7.90 11.18
CA VAL A 74 -1.87 -9.06 10.34
C VAL A 74 -0.72 -9.25 9.36
N ILE A 75 -0.07 -10.39 9.44
CA ILE A 75 1.10 -10.74 8.65
C ILE A 75 0.64 -11.66 7.53
N ALA A 76 0.47 -11.12 6.32
CA ALA A 76 -0.08 -11.85 5.20
C ALA A 76 1.00 -12.16 4.15
N SER A 77 1.32 -13.45 3.93
CA SER A 77 2.20 -13.88 2.86
C SER A 77 1.96 -15.34 2.44
N ARG A 78 2.62 -15.79 1.35
CA ARG A 78 2.38 -17.11 0.76
C ARG A 78 2.82 -18.28 1.66
N LYS A 79 3.86 -18.09 2.47
CA LYS A 79 4.41 -19.11 3.38
C LYS A 79 3.89 -18.84 4.78
N ILE A 80 2.94 -19.65 5.22
CA ILE A 80 2.30 -19.44 6.53
C ILE A 80 3.31 -19.60 7.68
N GLU A 81 4.25 -20.53 7.56
CA GLU A 81 5.25 -20.79 8.58
C GLU A 81 6.12 -19.56 8.87
N ALA A 82 6.43 -18.79 7.82
CA ALA A 82 7.19 -17.55 7.96
C ALA A 82 6.36 -16.41 8.59
N CYS A 83 5.03 -16.44 8.39
CA CYS A 83 4.13 -15.50 9.06
C CYS A 83 3.98 -15.86 10.54
N GLU A 84 3.86 -17.14 10.87
CA GLU A 84 3.75 -17.66 12.24
C GLU A 84 5.00 -17.36 13.04
N ALA A 85 6.19 -17.61 12.48
CA ALA A 85 7.46 -17.30 13.13
C ALA A 85 7.61 -15.80 13.42
N LEU A 86 7.21 -14.93 12.51
CA LEU A 86 7.24 -13.49 12.75
C LEU A 86 6.16 -13.06 13.74
N ALA A 87 4.97 -13.68 13.72
CA ALA A 87 3.91 -13.39 14.68
C ALA A 87 4.36 -13.71 16.11
N GLU A 88 5.10 -14.80 16.32
CA GLU A 88 5.68 -15.12 17.62
C GLU A 88 6.71 -14.06 18.06
N THR A 89 7.58 -13.62 17.15
CA THR A 89 8.52 -12.53 17.41
C THR A 89 7.79 -11.23 17.80
N VAL A 90 6.72 -10.87 17.11
CA VAL A 90 5.90 -9.69 17.46
C VAL A 90 5.34 -9.80 18.86
N ARG A 91 4.71 -10.93 19.20
CA ARG A 91 4.09 -11.13 20.51
C ARG A 91 5.12 -11.05 21.63
N SER A 92 6.28 -11.73 21.44
CA SER A 92 7.33 -11.78 22.47
C SER A 92 8.04 -10.45 22.68
N GLU A 93 8.28 -9.67 21.59
CA GLU A 93 9.02 -8.41 21.69
C GLU A 93 8.13 -7.20 22.06
N THR A 94 6.84 -7.23 21.71
CA THR A 94 6.00 -6.02 21.78
C THR A 94 4.75 -6.19 22.65
N GLY A 95 4.36 -7.43 22.94
CA GLY A 95 3.10 -7.73 23.60
C GLY A 95 1.85 -7.52 22.75
N GLN A 96 2.01 -7.08 21.49
CA GLN A 96 0.88 -6.86 20.58
C GLN A 96 0.41 -8.17 19.98
N GLU A 97 -0.88 -8.21 19.62
CA GLU A 97 -1.46 -9.36 18.93
C GLU A 97 -1.02 -9.40 17.46
N ALA A 98 -0.69 -10.60 16.96
CA ALA A 98 -0.26 -10.81 15.59
C ALA A 98 -1.00 -11.99 14.98
N LEU A 99 -1.73 -11.76 13.87
CA LEU A 99 -2.47 -12.77 13.11
C LEU A 99 -1.69 -13.16 11.86
N PRO A 100 -1.13 -14.38 11.78
CA PRO A 100 -0.54 -14.89 10.55
C PRO A 100 -1.63 -15.38 9.59
N VAL A 101 -1.51 -15.01 8.29
CA VAL A 101 -2.46 -15.44 7.25
C VAL A 101 -1.72 -15.87 5.99
N ALA A 102 -2.04 -17.08 5.50
CA ALA A 102 -1.61 -17.52 4.17
C ALA A 102 -2.33 -16.71 3.09
N PHE A 103 -1.57 -16.04 2.20
CA PHE A 103 -2.13 -15.08 1.26
C PHE A 103 -1.32 -15.00 -0.03
N HIS A 104 -2.00 -15.04 -1.17
CA HIS A 104 -1.42 -14.81 -2.48
C HIS A 104 -2.02 -13.55 -3.14
N ALA A 105 -1.24 -12.48 -3.23
CA ALA A 105 -1.72 -11.15 -3.68
C ALA A 105 -2.36 -11.15 -5.09
N GLY A 106 -1.98 -12.07 -5.97
CA GLY A 106 -2.56 -12.18 -7.32
C GLY A 106 -3.90 -12.89 -7.39
N ARG A 107 -4.39 -13.50 -6.29
CA ARG A 107 -5.67 -14.20 -6.26
C ARG A 107 -6.75 -13.32 -5.65
N TRP A 108 -7.82 -13.11 -6.41
CA TRP A 108 -8.92 -12.24 -5.98
C TRP A 108 -9.61 -12.77 -4.71
N SER A 109 -9.87 -14.09 -4.66
CA SER A 109 -10.45 -14.76 -3.51
C SER A 109 -9.60 -14.62 -2.24
N ASP A 110 -8.27 -14.72 -2.37
CA ASP A 110 -7.39 -14.60 -1.20
C ASP A 110 -7.45 -13.17 -0.61
N CYS A 111 -7.68 -12.15 -1.47
CA CYS A 111 -7.90 -10.78 -0.99
C CYS A 111 -9.20 -10.67 -0.17
N ASP A 112 -10.27 -11.32 -0.64
CA ASP A 112 -11.56 -11.37 0.04
C ASP A 112 -11.44 -12.09 1.39
N ASP A 113 -10.75 -13.23 1.39
CA ASP A 113 -10.54 -14.05 2.57
C ASP A 113 -9.66 -13.38 3.61
N LEU A 114 -8.58 -12.69 3.20
CA LEU A 114 -7.73 -11.92 4.10
C LEU A 114 -8.52 -10.82 4.82
N ALA A 115 -9.30 -10.04 4.07
CA ALA A 115 -10.15 -9.01 4.65
C ALA A 115 -11.16 -9.62 5.63
N LYS A 116 -11.87 -10.69 5.21
CA LYS A 116 -12.85 -11.39 6.03
C LYS A 116 -12.26 -11.94 7.33
N GLN A 117 -11.12 -12.62 7.26
CA GLN A 117 -10.43 -13.18 8.44
C GLN A 117 -10.00 -12.07 9.40
N THR A 118 -9.42 -10.98 8.89
CA THR A 118 -9.00 -9.85 9.73
C THR A 118 -10.17 -9.21 10.44
N TYR A 119 -11.26 -8.90 9.73
CA TYR A 119 -12.45 -8.32 10.37
C TYR A 119 -13.14 -9.27 11.35
N LYS A 120 -13.11 -10.58 11.07
CA LYS A 120 -13.64 -11.58 12.03
C LYS A 120 -12.83 -11.61 13.33
N HIS A 121 -11.50 -11.44 13.22
CA HIS A 121 -10.58 -11.57 14.36
C HIS A 121 -10.51 -10.28 15.19
N PHE A 122 -10.31 -9.13 14.54
CA PHE A 122 -10.09 -7.85 15.20
C PHE A 122 -11.29 -6.89 15.17
N GLY A 123 -12.31 -7.17 14.36
CA GLY A 123 -13.44 -6.27 14.17
C GLY A 123 -13.18 -5.07 13.26
N GLN A 124 -11.91 -4.67 13.09
CA GLN A 124 -11.49 -3.47 12.37
C GLN A 124 -10.22 -3.68 11.54
N ILE A 125 -9.98 -2.78 10.61
CA ILE A 125 -8.70 -2.56 9.93
C ILE A 125 -8.51 -1.04 9.85
N ASP A 126 -7.45 -0.52 10.44
CA ASP A 126 -7.12 0.91 10.44
C ASP A 126 -6.04 1.26 9.43
N ILE A 127 -5.15 0.30 9.17
CA ILE A 127 -4.00 0.47 8.29
C ILE A 127 -3.92 -0.72 7.35
N LEU A 128 -3.86 -0.45 6.04
CA LEU A 128 -3.60 -1.46 5.01
C LEU A 128 -2.32 -1.13 4.27
N VAL A 129 -1.35 -2.05 4.28
CA VAL A 129 -0.11 -1.93 3.50
C VAL A 129 -0.10 -2.96 2.36
N ASN A 130 -0.26 -2.50 1.13
CA ASN A 130 -0.09 -3.29 -0.08
C ASN A 130 1.40 -3.34 -0.45
N ASN A 131 2.15 -4.21 0.23
CA ASN A 131 3.59 -4.35 0.03
C ASN A 131 3.95 -5.62 -0.77
N ALA A 132 3.09 -6.64 -0.81
CA ALA A 132 3.37 -7.83 -1.60
C ALA A 132 3.65 -7.49 -3.06
N GLY A 133 4.75 -8.01 -3.59
CA GLY A 133 5.17 -7.74 -4.96
C GLY A 133 6.08 -8.82 -5.50
N MET A 134 6.28 -8.83 -6.82
CA MET A 134 7.25 -9.64 -7.53
C MET A 134 7.77 -8.91 -8.76
N SER A 135 9.07 -9.02 -9.02
CA SER A 135 9.74 -8.47 -10.21
C SER A 135 10.62 -9.56 -10.82
N PRO A 136 10.04 -10.51 -11.57
CA PRO A 136 10.82 -11.46 -12.34
C PRO A 136 11.53 -10.74 -13.50
N LEU A 137 12.81 -11.06 -13.70
CA LEU A 137 13.55 -10.60 -14.85
C LEU A 137 13.34 -11.57 -16.02
N PHE A 138 13.33 -11.06 -17.24
CA PHE A 138 13.29 -11.84 -18.47
C PHE A 138 14.38 -11.34 -19.42
N GLY A 139 14.77 -12.16 -20.42
CA GLY A 139 15.87 -11.85 -21.33
C GLY A 139 15.46 -10.81 -22.39
N ARG A 140 14.72 -11.25 -23.38
CA ARG A 140 14.25 -10.41 -24.50
C ARG A 140 12.77 -10.04 -24.29
N VAL A 141 12.38 -8.88 -24.75
CA VAL A 141 11.00 -8.39 -24.59
C VAL A 141 9.96 -9.30 -25.27
N ASP A 142 10.32 -9.89 -26.41
CA ASP A 142 9.48 -10.81 -27.18
C ASP A 142 9.44 -12.25 -26.61
N GLU A 143 10.27 -12.57 -25.62
CA GLU A 143 10.26 -13.86 -24.91
C GLU A 143 9.33 -13.87 -23.68
N LEU A 144 8.79 -12.72 -23.31
CA LEU A 144 7.86 -12.61 -22.19
C LEU A 144 6.56 -13.36 -22.51
N THR A 145 6.22 -14.33 -21.68
CA THR A 145 4.96 -15.09 -21.85
C THR A 145 3.77 -14.32 -21.27
N GLU A 146 2.58 -14.53 -21.85
CA GLU A 146 1.31 -13.98 -21.34
C GLU A 146 1.08 -14.37 -19.87
N GLU A 147 1.37 -15.63 -19.51
CA GLU A 147 1.24 -16.10 -18.13
C GLU A 147 2.10 -15.29 -17.14
N LEU A 148 3.36 -15.01 -17.51
CA LEU A 148 4.25 -14.22 -16.66
C LEU A 148 3.79 -12.77 -16.58
N TYR A 149 3.36 -12.19 -17.69
CA TYR A 149 2.78 -10.85 -17.76
C TYR A 149 1.58 -10.72 -16.82
N ASP A 150 0.60 -11.61 -16.96
CA ASP A 150 -0.63 -11.61 -16.17
C ASP A 150 -0.34 -11.82 -14.68
N LYS A 151 0.59 -12.70 -14.35
CA LYS A 151 1.02 -12.95 -12.98
C LYS A 151 1.62 -11.71 -12.34
N VAL A 152 2.48 -10.98 -13.07
CA VAL A 152 3.09 -9.73 -12.61
C VAL A 152 2.02 -8.67 -12.35
N LEU A 153 1.10 -8.44 -13.28
CA LEU A 153 0.02 -7.48 -13.10
C LEU A 153 -0.95 -7.90 -11.99
N SER A 154 -1.24 -9.19 -11.89
CA SER A 154 -2.13 -9.70 -10.86
C SER A 154 -1.61 -9.43 -9.45
N VAL A 155 -0.31 -9.66 -9.21
CA VAL A 155 0.30 -9.47 -7.89
C VAL A 155 0.54 -7.99 -7.57
N ASN A 156 1.05 -7.20 -8.55
CA ASN A 156 1.54 -5.85 -8.28
C ASN A 156 0.47 -4.75 -8.46
N LEU A 157 -0.66 -5.04 -9.12
CA LEU A 157 -1.71 -4.05 -9.40
C LEU A 157 -3.11 -4.54 -9.04
N LYS A 158 -3.55 -5.69 -9.59
CA LYS A 158 -4.92 -6.20 -9.39
C LYS A 158 -5.22 -6.53 -7.93
N GLY A 159 -4.32 -7.22 -7.24
CA GLY A 159 -4.48 -7.53 -5.81
C GLY A 159 -4.53 -6.29 -4.92
N PRO A 160 -3.57 -5.37 -5.01
CA PRO A 160 -3.64 -4.08 -4.32
C PRO A 160 -4.95 -3.31 -4.57
N PHE A 161 -5.45 -3.31 -5.82
CA PHE A 161 -6.75 -2.71 -6.12
C PHE A 161 -7.89 -3.41 -5.34
N ARG A 162 -7.92 -4.75 -5.37
CA ARG A 162 -9.00 -5.50 -4.70
C ARG A 162 -9.01 -5.24 -3.19
N LEU A 163 -7.86 -5.38 -2.54
CA LEU A 163 -7.77 -5.12 -1.10
C LEU A 163 -8.12 -3.67 -0.76
N SER A 164 -7.59 -2.70 -1.50
CA SER A 164 -7.87 -1.29 -1.25
C SER A 164 -9.34 -0.96 -1.44
N SER A 165 -10.02 -1.54 -2.43
CA SER A 165 -11.46 -1.30 -2.63
C SER A 165 -12.31 -1.92 -1.53
N LEU A 166 -12.04 -3.16 -1.12
CA LEU A 166 -12.78 -3.83 -0.04
C LEU A 166 -12.59 -3.15 1.31
N VAL A 167 -11.32 -3.02 1.70
CA VAL A 167 -10.95 -2.50 3.02
C VAL A 167 -11.25 -1.00 3.08
N GLY A 168 -10.88 -0.25 2.03
CA GLY A 168 -11.09 1.19 1.98
C GLY A 168 -12.55 1.60 2.02
N THR A 169 -13.44 0.88 1.31
CA THR A 169 -14.90 1.13 1.40
C THR A 169 -15.42 0.90 2.80
N ARG A 170 -14.95 -0.15 3.48
CA ARG A 170 -15.37 -0.44 4.86
C ARG A 170 -14.77 0.56 5.85
N MET A 171 -13.51 0.96 5.70
CA MET A 171 -12.90 2.06 6.45
C MET A 171 -13.70 3.36 6.29
N ALA A 172 -14.07 3.71 5.05
CA ALA A 172 -14.81 4.94 4.75
C ALA A 172 -16.21 4.97 5.39
N SER A 173 -16.82 3.81 5.59
CA SER A 173 -18.12 3.67 6.27
C SER A 173 -17.99 3.62 7.80
N GLY A 174 -16.79 3.50 8.35
CA GLY A 174 -16.48 3.45 9.77
C GLY A 174 -15.66 4.65 10.25
N ASP A 175 -14.62 4.37 11.03
CA ASP A 175 -13.78 5.40 11.64
C ASP A 175 -12.67 5.95 10.73
N GLY A 176 -12.64 5.54 9.47
CA GLY A 176 -11.62 5.92 8.51
C GLY A 176 -10.38 5.02 8.57
N GLY A 177 -9.27 5.50 8.01
CA GLY A 177 -8.03 4.73 8.03
C GLY A 177 -6.96 5.23 7.06
N SER A 178 -5.89 4.44 6.93
CA SER A 178 -4.78 4.73 6.02
C SER A 178 -4.46 3.51 5.14
N ILE A 179 -4.40 3.73 3.84
CA ILE A 179 -3.93 2.74 2.85
C ILE A 179 -2.57 3.19 2.33
N ILE A 180 -1.60 2.30 2.40
CA ILE A 180 -0.22 2.53 1.97
C ILE A 180 0.11 1.52 0.87
N ASN A 181 0.29 2.01 -0.34
CA ASN A 181 0.78 1.20 -1.45
C ASN A 181 2.30 1.25 -1.51
N VAL A 182 2.96 0.12 -1.78
CA VAL A 182 4.40 0.07 -1.99
C VAL A 182 4.69 -0.12 -3.47
N SER A 183 5.15 0.95 -4.11
CA SER A 183 5.53 1.00 -5.52
C SER A 183 7.01 0.63 -5.71
N SER A 184 7.68 1.26 -6.65
CA SER A 184 9.12 1.13 -6.96
C SER A 184 9.58 2.31 -7.78
N THR A 185 10.86 2.66 -7.72
CA THR A 185 11.49 3.60 -8.67
C THR A 185 11.38 3.12 -10.11
N ALA A 186 11.23 1.82 -10.35
CA ALA A 186 10.91 1.28 -11.68
C ALA A 186 9.64 1.88 -12.31
N ALA A 187 8.72 2.44 -11.51
CA ALA A 187 7.53 3.13 -12.01
C ALA A 187 7.84 4.40 -12.81
N ILE A 188 9.00 5.01 -12.62
CA ILE A 188 9.43 6.26 -13.27
C ILE A 188 10.80 6.17 -13.96
N ASP A 189 11.61 5.18 -13.60
CA ASP A 189 12.91 4.86 -14.20
C ASP A 189 12.97 3.35 -14.51
N PRO A 190 12.23 2.88 -15.55
CA PRO A 190 12.06 1.46 -15.83
C PRO A 190 13.27 0.84 -16.50
N SER A 191 13.59 -0.41 -16.12
CA SER A 191 14.50 -1.27 -16.88
C SER A 191 13.74 -2.06 -17.95
N PRO A 192 14.30 -2.25 -19.17
CA PRO A 192 13.65 -3.06 -20.20
C PRO A 192 13.32 -4.49 -19.77
N VAL A 193 14.14 -5.10 -18.92
CA VAL A 193 13.97 -6.50 -18.47
C VAL A 193 12.94 -6.68 -17.35
N GLU A 194 12.22 -5.63 -16.98
CA GLU A 194 11.15 -5.66 -15.97
C GLU A 194 9.92 -4.83 -16.39
N ALA A 195 9.74 -4.59 -17.69
CA ALA A 195 8.70 -3.69 -18.22
C ALA A 195 7.29 -3.92 -17.66
N PRO A 196 6.74 -5.15 -17.52
CA PRO A 196 5.43 -5.37 -16.91
C PRO A 196 5.36 -4.97 -15.43
N TYR A 197 6.46 -5.19 -14.69
CA TYR A 197 6.55 -4.76 -13.30
C TYR A 197 6.54 -3.23 -13.20
N ALA A 198 7.33 -2.57 -14.02
CA ALA A 198 7.39 -1.11 -14.09
C ALA A 198 6.02 -0.51 -14.45
N ALA A 199 5.33 -1.08 -15.45
CA ALA A 199 3.98 -0.68 -15.83
C ALA A 199 2.97 -0.88 -14.69
N ALA A 200 3.03 -2.02 -13.98
CA ALA A 200 2.17 -2.28 -12.84
C ALA A 200 2.40 -1.28 -11.69
N LYS A 201 3.67 -0.93 -11.42
CA LYS A 201 4.03 0.04 -10.37
C LYS A 201 3.68 1.48 -10.74
N ALA A 202 3.79 1.85 -12.02
CA ALA A 202 3.28 3.13 -12.53
C ALA A 202 1.74 3.21 -12.41
N GLY A 203 1.05 2.11 -12.77
CA GLY A 203 -0.39 1.98 -12.55
C GLY A 203 -0.79 2.09 -11.08
N LEU A 204 0.00 1.53 -10.17
CA LEU A 204 -0.22 1.61 -8.73
C LEU A 204 -0.06 3.05 -8.19
N ASN A 205 0.90 3.82 -8.70
CA ASN A 205 1.05 5.24 -8.38
C ASN A 205 -0.20 6.03 -8.79
N ASN A 206 -0.68 5.82 -10.02
CA ASN A 206 -1.89 6.48 -10.51
C ASN A 206 -3.15 6.05 -9.73
N MET A 207 -3.29 4.75 -9.47
CA MET A 207 -4.38 4.19 -8.68
C MET A 207 -4.43 4.76 -7.26
N THR A 208 -3.29 5.05 -6.64
CA THR A 208 -3.20 5.70 -5.33
C THR A 208 -3.95 7.03 -5.33
N VAL A 209 -3.72 7.86 -6.35
CA VAL A 209 -4.39 9.17 -6.48
C VAL A 209 -5.90 9.00 -6.70
N ALA A 210 -6.30 8.05 -7.54
CA ALA A 210 -7.71 7.78 -7.82
C ALA A 210 -8.45 7.31 -6.55
N LEU A 211 -7.85 6.38 -5.79
CA LEU A 211 -8.43 5.87 -4.54
C LEU A 211 -8.44 6.92 -3.43
N ALA A 212 -7.44 7.80 -3.34
CA ALA A 212 -7.45 8.92 -2.41
C ALA A 212 -8.65 9.84 -2.62
N ARG A 213 -9.02 10.09 -3.88
CA ARG A 213 -10.21 10.87 -4.23
C ARG A 213 -11.52 10.11 -3.96
N ALA A 214 -11.54 8.82 -4.21
CA ALA A 214 -12.73 7.99 -4.08
C ALA A 214 -13.09 7.70 -2.62
N LEU A 215 -12.11 7.55 -1.73
CA LEU A 215 -12.27 7.12 -0.35
C LEU A 215 -12.17 8.28 0.67
N GLY A 216 -11.80 9.48 0.22
CA GLY A 216 -11.85 10.67 1.04
C GLY A 216 -13.30 11.04 1.41
N PRO A 217 -13.51 11.80 2.51
CA PRO A 217 -12.48 12.40 3.39
C PRO A 217 -11.97 11.48 4.50
N SER A 218 -12.56 10.30 4.71
CA SER A 218 -12.29 9.47 5.89
C SER A 218 -11.05 8.59 5.75
N VAL A 219 -10.66 8.23 4.51
CA VAL A 219 -9.51 7.35 4.25
C VAL A 219 -8.43 8.09 3.48
N ARG A 220 -7.22 8.05 4.01
CA ARG A 220 -6.04 8.52 3.30
C ARG A 220 -5.43 7.39 2.50
N VAL A 221 -5.04 7.65 1.26
CA VAL A 221 -4.39 6.64 0.41
C VAL A 221 -3.11 7.26 -0.14
N ASN A 222 -1.96 6.67 0.20
CA ASN A 222 -0.65 7.16 -0.19
C ASN A 222 0.23 6.03 -0.72
N CYS A 223 1.34 6.38 -1.32
CA CYS A 223 2.30 5.43 -1.88
C CYS A 223 3.71 5.72 -1.37
N ILE A 224 4.41 4.66 -0.98
CA ILE A 224 5.87 4.68 -0.81
C ILE A 224 6.48 4.15 -2.10
N MET A 225 7.46 4.85 -2.66
CA MET A 225 8.20 4.44 -3.85
C MET A 225 9.66 4.18 -3.46
N PRO A 226 9.99 2.95 -3.02
CA PRO A 226 11.35 2.58 -2.66
C PRO A 226 12.24 2.46 -3.88
N GLY A 227 13.51 2.82 -3.71
CA GLY A 227 14.59 2.47 -4.60
C GLY A 227 15.20 1.10 -4.26
N PRO A 228 16.48 0.90 -4.56
CA PRO A 228 17.20 -0.32 -4.24
C PRO A 228 17.42 -0.46 -2.73
N PHE A 229 16.84 -1.50 -2.12
CA PHE A 229 17.02 -1.87 -0.72
C PHE A 229 17.66 -3.25 -0.60
N GLY A 230 18.50 -3.44 0.42
CA GLY A 230 19.16 -4.69 0.78
C GLY A 230 18.19 -5.72 1.36
N THR A 231 17.32 -6.29 0.53
CA THR A 231 16.32 -7.30 0.91
C THR A 231 16.72 -8.69 0.39
N ASP A 232 15.91 -9.72 0.63
CA ASP A 232 16.18 -11.05 0.04
C ASP A 232 16.19 -11.04 -1.49
N ILE A 233 15.51 -10.10 -2.12
CA ILE A 233 15.52 -9.94 -3.58
C ILE A 233 16.91 -9.47 -4.05
N SER A 234 17.53 -8.57 -3.34
CA SER A 234 18.86 -8.04 -3.68
C SER A 234 20.01 -9.02 -3.43
N LYS A 235 19.79 -10.11 -2.69
CA LYS A 235 20.80 -11.19 -2.53
C LYS A 235 21.15 -11.87 -3.86
N ALA A 236 20.29 -11.75 -4.87
CA ALA A 236 20.54 -12.26 -6.22
C ALA A 236 21.31 -11.27 -7.11
N TRP A 237 21.61 -10.06 -6.61
CA TRP A 237 22.34 -9.06 -7.39
C TRP A 237 23.83 -9.41 -7.47
N SER A 238 24.41 -9.23 -8.66
CA SER A 238 25.85 -9.37 -8.81
C SER A 238 26.59 -8.20 -8.13
N PRO A 239 27.88 -8.38 -7.78
CA PRO A 239 28.69 -7.27 -7.27
C PRO A 239 28.71 -6.04 -8.18
N GLU A 240 28.64 -6.26 -9.50
CA GLU A 240 28.59 -5.19 -10.51
C GLU A 240 27.27 -4.41 -10.43
N MET A 241 26.13 -5.09 -10.20
CA MET A 241 24.85 -4.43 -9.99
C MET A 241 24.87 -3.58 -8.72
N VAL A 242 25.43 -4.08 -7.62
CA VAL A 242 25.55 -3.32 -6.38
C VAL A 242 26.38 -2.06 -6.61
N LYS A 243 27.57 -2.18 -7.25
CA LYS A 243 28.44 -1.03 -7.60
C LYS A 243 27.75 -0.04 -8.54
N MET A 244 26.89 -0.53 -9.45
CA MET A 244 26.12 0.35 -10.33
C MET A 244 25.11 1.17 -9.52
N VAL A 245 24.37 0.54 -8.59
CA VAL A 245 23.45 1.22 -7.69
C VAL A 245 24.18 2.27 -6.84
N GLU A 246 25.31 1.89 -6.24
CA GLU A 246 26.12 2.79 -5.40
C GLU A 246 26.61 4.03 -6.18
N ARG A 247 26.98 3.87 -7.46
CA ARG A 247 27.38 4.98 -8.31
C ARG A 247 26.22 5.87 -8.76
N ARG A 248 25.01 5.29 -8.96
CA ARG A 248 23.84 6.03 -9.41
C ARG A 248 23.11 6.74 -8.28
N ALA A 249 23.14 6.18 -7.07
CA ALA A 249 22.47 6.77 -5.92
C ALA A 249 23.32 7.91 -5.33
N PRO A 250 22.83 9.15 -5.25
CA PRO A 250 23.54 10.26 -4.60
C PRO A 250 23.99 9.97 -3.17
N LEU A 251 23.27 9.12 -2.41
CA LEU A 251 23.70 8.69 -1.08
C LEU A 251 24.79 7.60 -1.11
N GLY A 252 25.23 7.14 -2.29
CA GLY A 252 26.38 6.26 -2.50
C GLY A 252 26.24 4.84 -1.98
N ARG A 253 25.00 4.37 -1.72
CA ARG A 253 24.77 3.04 -1.14
C ARG A 253 23.37 2.49 -1.45
N VAL A 254 23.23 1.20 -1.25
CA VAL A 254 21.92 0.54 -1.16
C VAL A 254 21.25 0.91 0.17
N GLY A 255 19.95 1.08 0.17
CA GLY A 255 19.16 1.33 1.37
C GLY A 255 19.09 0.11 2.29
N ARG A 256 19.15 0.30 3.60
CA ARG A 256 18.85 -0.78 4.56
C ARG A 256 17.35 -0.94 4.72
N PRO A 257 16.82 -2.19 4.88
CA PRO A 257 15.38 -2.43 5.01
C PRO A 257 14.68 -1.61 6.12
N ASP A 258 15.37 -1.35 7.22
CA ASP A 258 14.86 -0.56 8.35
C ASP A 258 14.64 0.93 8.01
N GLU A 259 15.29 1.46 6.97
CA GLU A 259 15.14 2.86 6.56
C GLU A 259 13.79 3.18 5.91
N ILE A 260 12.97 2.15 5.60
CA ILE A 260 11.59 2.34 5.15
C ILE A 260 10.63 2.70 6.28
N VAL A 261 11.01 2.40 7.54
CA VAL A 261 10.13 2.47 8.70
C VAL A 261 9.62 3.89 8.96
N GLY A 262 10.49 4.89 8.85
CA GLY A 262 10.12 6.28 9.14
C GLY A 262 8.95 6.78 8.29
N VAL A 263 9.01 6.56 6.97
CA VAL A 263 7.93 6.96 6.07
C VAL A 263 6.67 6.10 6.25
N ALA A 264 6.84 4.80 6.55
CA ALA A 264 5.72 3.91 6.79
C ALA A 264 4.95 4.33 8.06
N LEU A 265 5.62 4.62 9.15
CA LEU A 265 5.01 5.15 10.39
C LEU A 265 4.34 6.51 10.15
N TYR A 266 4.99 7.41 9.42
CA TYR A 266 4.39 8.70 9.04
C TYR A 266 3.05 8.49 8.34
N LEU A 267 3.01 7.67 7.29
CA LEU A 267 1.80 7.45 6.52
C LEU A 267 0.73 6.65 7.28
N ALA A 268 1.13 5.77 8.19
CA ALA A 268 0.21 4.95 9.00
C ALA A 268 -0.50 5.76 10.10
N SER A 269 0.13 6.82 10.59
CA SER A 269 -0.27 7.53 11.81
C SER A 269 -0.96 8.87 11.55
N GLU A 270 -1.40 9.54 12.61
CA GLU A 270 -1.99 10.88 12.57
C GLU A 270 -0.98 11.97 12.16
N ALA A 271 0.32 11.69 12.19
CA ALA A 271 1.35 12.59 11.68
C ALA A 271 1.14 12.97 10.20
N SER A 272 0.42 12.13 9.45
CA SER A 272 0.07 12.37 8.05
C SER A 272 -1.43 12.67 7.83
N SER A 273 -2.13 13.22 8.82
CA SER A 273 -3.58 13.47 8.78
C SER A 273 -4.02 14.36 7.60
N TYR A 274 -3.14 15.19 7.05
CA TYR A 274 -3.40 16.03 5.87
C TYR A 274 -2.64 15.56 4.61
N THR A 275 -2.16 14.31 4.59
CA THR A 275 -1.41 13.73 3.45
C THR A 275 -2.22 12.61 2.82
N SER A 276 -2.72 12.83 1.60
CA SER A 276 -3.44 11.84 0.81
C SER A 276 -3.19 12.03 -0.69
N GLY A 277 -3.06 10.95 -1.43
CA GLY A 277 -2.80 10.95 -2.88
C GLY A 277 -1.33 11.19 -3.23
N THR A 278 -0.39 11.14 -2.29
CA THR A 278 1.03 11.36 -2.55
C THR A 278 1.79 10.08 -2.87
N VAL A 279 2.90 10.24 -3.60
CA VAL A 279 3.93 9.22 -3.82
C VAL A 279 5.24 9.73 -3.24
N ILE A 280 5.72 9.11 -2.17
CA ILE A 280 6.95 9.51 -1.48
C ILE A 280 8.09 8.59 -1.92
N LYS A 281 9.13 9.17 -2.53
CA LYS A 281 10.36 8.47 -2.88
C LYS A 281 11.22 8.21 -1.63
N VAL A 282 11.73 6.98 -1.51
CA VAL A 282 12.71 6.57 -0.51
C VAL A 282 13.77 5.76 -1.24
N ASP A 283 14.70 6.42 -1.88
CA ASP A 283 15.52 5.82 -2.94
C ASP A 283 16.99 6.26 -2.95
N GLY A 284 17.43 7.04 -1.96
CA GLY A 284 18.78 7.59 -1.92
C GLY A 284 19.07 8.59 -3.05
N GLY A 285 18.01 9.11 -3.72
CA GLY A 285 18.11 10.06 -4.82
C GLY A 285 18.34 9.41 -6.20
N ILE A 286 18.26 8.09 -6.34
CA ILE A 286 18.61 7.37 -7.59
C ILE A 286 17.68 7.70 -8.75
N ALA A 287 16.42 8.03 -8.48
CA ALA A 287 15.40 8.40 -9.46
C ALA A 287 15.00 9.88 -9.30
N ALA A 288 16.00 10.75 -9.19
CA ALA A 288 15.81 12.20 -9.05
C ALA A 288 15.44 12.86 -10.38
#